data_75134bda66c44b6649064dbb3c5e2320
#
_entry.id   75134bda66c44b6649064dbb3c5e2320
#
_cell.length_a   1.000
_cell.length_b   1.000
_cell.length_c   1.000
_cell.angle_alpha   90.00
_cell.angle_beta   90.00
_cell.angle_gamma   90.00
#
_symmetry.space_group_name_H-M   'P 1'
#
loop_
_entity.id
_entity.type
_entity.pdbx_description
1 polymer ?
#
loop_
_entity_poly.entity_id
_entity_poly.type
_entity_poly.pdbx_seq_one_letter_code
_entity_poly.pdbx_strand_id
1 'polypeptide(L)'
;MRLKIIAAALSAVSAMAGPAAADPGRVLLYNWSGYIAPDTAGRFQEATGKRLVLDTYGEADEAEARLLARGTGYDLAVVSSETVGRLVEAGAIRQIGLSGIPNAAAIDQQLMQLYLDATPQAEGYTLPYLWGTTGIAYDRSAVLERLPDAPLDSWALVFDPANASKLADCGITIVDSVEEVVAAALAYLGLDPQSRSERDIEAAFGVLSAIAPYVRAFDVDQYDALLGGEVCLAVTWSTDGLAPLLEQGTDRYHYAMPREGTNLWADLFVIPSDAGDLEASDQLMDFMLAPEMMAAAARFTNAISSVSVPEAGAGEPGFDSPAAALPPDARGRLYLLPSRSGAEKRLLDRRWRLLQIGM
;
A
#
# COMPACT_ATOMS: atom_id res chain seq x y z
N MET A 1 -74.58 -8.01 -27.83
CA MET A 1 -73.24 -7.74 -28.28
C MET A 1 -72.29 -8.25 -27.15
N ARG A 2 -71.70 -9.44 -27.33
CA ARG A 2 -70.91 -10.12 -26.28
C ARG A 2 -69.43 -9.81 -26.51
N LEU A 3 -68.79 -9.09 -25.56
CA LEU A 3 -67.36 -8.77 -25.58
C LEU A 3 -66.57 -10.00 -25.09
N LYS A 4 -65.70 -10.56 -25.93
CA LYS A 4 -64.77 -11.64 -25.58
C LYS A 4 -63.46 -11.00 -25.07
N ILE A 5 -63.16 -11.22 -23.77
CA ILE A 5 -61.88 -10.85 -23.18
C ILE A 5 -60.89 -11.96 -23.48
N ILE A 6 -59.83 -11.67 -24.23
CA ILE A 6 -58.69 -12.58 -24.46
C ILE A 6 -57.66 -12.26 -23.39
N ALA A 7 -57.43 -13.20 -22.48
CA ALA A 7 -56.36 -13.14 -21.50
C ALA A 7 -55.06 -13.65 -22.16
N ALA A 8 -54.10 -12.77 -22.35
CA ALA A 8 -52.75 -13.14 -22.80
C ALA A 8 -51.91 -13.50 -21.55
N ALA A 9 -51.53 -14.77 -21.46
CA ALA A 9 -50.62 -15.24 -20.44
C ALA A 9 -49.17 -14.86 -20.85
N LEU A 10 -48.55 -13.92 -20.12
CA LEU A 10 -47.13 -13.63 -20.21
C LEU A 10 -46.35 -14.67 -19.38
N SER A 11 -45.72 -15.61 -20.07
CA SER A 11 -44.75 -16.53 -19.45
C SER A 11 -43.45 -15.79 -19.23
N ALA A 12 -43.13 -15.41 -17.97
CA ALA A 12 -41.84 -14.89 -17.60
C ALA A 12 -40.81 -16.04 -17.57
N VAL A 13 -39.94 -16.08 -18.55
CA VAL A 13 -38.76 -16.95 -18.54
C VAL A 13 -37.71 -16.26 -17.65
N SER A 14 -37.62 -16.71 -16.39
CA SER A 14 -36.49 -16.35 -15.51
C SER A 14 -35.27 -17.11 -16.03
N ALA A 15 -34.42 -16.40 -16.77
CA ALA A 15 -33.07 -16.87 -17.04
C ALA A 15 -32.29 -16.89 -15.71
N MET A 16 -32.11 -18.07 -15.14
CA MET A 16 -31.10 -18.28 -14.07
C MET A 16 -29.74 -18.07 -14.76
N ALA A 17 -29.11 -16.93 -14.51
CA ALA A 17 -27.70 -16.76 -14.79
C ALA A 17 -26.93 -17.70 -13.84
N GLY A 18 -26.52 -18.85 -14.37
CA GLY A 18 -25.58 -19.73 -13.72
C GLY A 18 -24.24 -18.97 -13.51
N PRO A 19 -23.39 -19.39 -12.56
CA PRO A 19 -22.07 -18.83 -12.43
C PRO A 19 -21.37 -18.87 -13.79
N ALA A 20 -20.82 -17.74 -14.23
CA ALA A 20 -20.07 -17.67 -15.47
C ALA A 20 -18.93 -18.70 -15.36
N ALA A 21 -18.92 -19.71 -16.25
CA ALA A 21 -17.82 -20.66 -16.31
C ALA A 21 -16.54 -19.87 -16.54
N ALA A 22 -15.50 -20.11 -15.69
CA ALA A 22 -14.20 -19.52 -15.88
C ALA A 22 -13.70 -19.81 -17.30
N ASP A 23 -13.23 -18.79 -18.01
CA ASP A 23 -12.55 -18.96 -19.29
C ASP A 23 -11.18 -19.59 -19.00
N PRO A 24 -10.91 -20.86 -19.36
CA PRO A 24 -9.70 -21.55 -18.94
C PRO A 24 -8.41 -20.94 -19.49
N GLY A 25 -8.54 -19.96 -20.38
CA GLY A 25 -7.40 -19.21 -20.94
C GLY A 25 -7.16 -17.85 -20.28
N ARG A 26 -7.87 -17.49 -19.22
CA ARG A 26 -7.79 -16.16 -18.60
C ARG A 26 -7.53 -16.27 -17.10
N VAL A 27 -6.66 -15.40 -16.58
CA VAL A 27 -6.40 -15.23 -15.14
C VAL A 27 -6.66 -13.78 -14.77
N LEU A 28 -7.48 -13.53 -13.75
CA LEU A 28 -7.85 -12.21 -13.28
C LEU A 28 -7.05 -11.82 -12.05
N LEU A 29 -6.26 -10.75 -12.18
CA LEU A 29 -5.55 -10.10 -11.08
C LEU A 29 -6.25 -8.80 -10.69
N TYR A 30 -6.55 -8.64 -9.39
CA TYR A 30 -6.98 -7.38 -8.81
C TYR A 30 -5.82 -6.74 -8.05
N ASN A 31 -5.39 -5.55 -8.45
CA ASN A 31 -4.16 -4.93 -7.92
C ASN A 31 -4.28 -3.40 -7.88
N TRP A 32 -3.37 -2.77 -7.21
CA TRP A 32 -3.17 -1.32 -7.27
C TRP A 32 -2.94 -0.85 -8.71
N SER A 33 -3.41 0.35 -9.03
CA SER A 33 -3.10 1.01 -10.29
C SER A 33 -1.59 1.24 -10.42
N GLY A 34 -1.02 0.91 -11.60
CA GLY A 34 0.41 1.13 -11.84
C GLY A 34 1.36 0.24 -11.01
N TYR A 35 0.92 -0.95 -10.58
CA TYR A 35 1.65 -1.76 -9.60
C TYR A 35 2.26 -3.07 -10.16
N ILE A 36 2.29 -3.20 -11.47
CA ILE A 36 3.03 -4.25 -12.19
C ILE A 36 3.79 -3.63 -13.36
N ALA A 37 4.94 -4.19 -13.70
CA ALA A 37 5.71 -3.73 -14.87
C ALA A 37 4.87 -3.89 -16.16
N PRO A 38 4.98 -2.97 -17.12
CA PRO A 38 4.11 -2.94 -18.32
C PRO A 38 4.17 -4.21 -19.17
N ASP A 39 5.28 -4.94 -19.17
CA ASP A 39 5.50 -6.19 -19.92
C ASP A 39 5.02 -7.45 -19.19
N THR A 40 4.61 -7.34 -17.91
CA THR A 40 4.22 -8.48 -17.06
C THR A 40 3.15 -9.36 -17.72
N ALA A 41 2.11 -8.76 -18.28
CA ALA A 41 1.01 -9.52 -18.90
C ALA A 41 1.48 -10.31 -20.14
N GLY A 42 2.34 -9.70 -20.96
CA GLY A 42 2.94 -10.37 -22.13
C GLY A 42 3.83 -11.53 -21.72
N ARG A 43 4.73 -11.33 -20.77
CA ARG A 43 5.62 -12.36 -20.24
C ARG A 43 4.85 -13.52 -19.59
N PHE A 44 3.78 -13.23 -18.86
CA PHE A 44 2.92 -14.26 -18.28
C PHE A 44 2.26 -15.12 -19.37
N GLN A 45 1.75 -14.48 -20.42
CA GLN A 45 1.13 -15.19 -21.54
C GLN A 45 2.16 -16.06 -22.30
N GLU A 46 3.37 -15.56 -22.52
CA GLU A 46 4.46 -16.33 -23.15
C GLU A 46 4.87 -17.55 -22.30
N ALA A 47 4.94 -17.39 -20.98
CA ALA A 47 5.36 -18.45 -20.07
C ALA A 47 4.28 -19.53 -19.86
N THR A 48 3.01 -19.15 -19.87
CA THR A 48 1.90 -20.03 -19.42
C THR A 48 0.87 -20.37 -20.50
N GLY A 49 0.83 -19.59 -21.59
CA GLY A 49 -0.23 -19.63 -22.59
C GLY A 49 -1.55 -18.98 -22.13
N LYS A 50 -1.66 -18.54 -20.86
CA LYS A 50 -2.85 -17.89 -20.29
C LYS A 50 -2.76 -16.38 -20.41
N ARG A 51 -3.89 -15.71 -20.62
CA ARG A 51 -3.97 -14.25 -20.69
C ARG A 51 -4.21 -13.64 -19.31
N LEU A 52 -3.29 -12.82 -18.83
CA LEU A 52 -3.50 -12.02 -17.64
C LEU A 52 -4.46 -10.87 -17.94
N VAL A 53 -5.50 -10.73 -17.14
CA VAL A 53 -6.43 -9.59 -17.14
C VAL A 53 -6.29 -8.87 -15.82
N LEU A 54 -5.91 -7.61 -15.90
CA LEU A 54 -5.72 -6.74 -14.75
C LEU A 54 -6.98 -5.91 -14.53
N ASP A 55 -7.50 -5.93 -13.32
CA ASP A 55 -8.44 -4.95 -12.79
C ASP A 55 -7.75 -4.19 -11.66
N THR A 56 -7.96 -2.88 -11.57
CA THR A 56 -7.17 -2.03 -10.67
C THR A 56 -8.03 -1.18 -9.76
N TYR A 57 -7.45 -0.79 -8.64
CA TYR A 57 -8.04 0.13 -7.66
C TYR A 57 -7.03 1.20 -7.21
N GLY A 58 -7.53 2.29 -6.63
CA GLY A 58 -6.72 3.40 -6.13
C GLY A 58 -6.63 3.47 -4.60
N GLU A 59 -7.59 2.86 -3.89
CA GLU A 59 -7.73 2.98 -2.44
C GLU A 59 -7.81 1.61 -1.77
N ALA A 60 -7.12 1.39 -0.64
CA ALA A 60 -7.15 0.12 0.10
C ALA A 60 -8.58 -0.27 0.53
N ASP A 61 -9.39 0.71 0.90
CA ASP A 61 -10.79 0.52 1.31
C ASP A 61 -11.67 0.01 0.15
N GLU A 62 -11.38 0.42 -1.07
CA GLU A 62 -12.05 -0.08 -2.28
C GLU A 62 -11.78 -1.57 -2.46
N ALA A 63 -10.51 -1.97 -2.37
CA ALA A 63 -10.11 -3.37 -2.49
C ALA A 63 -10.74 -4.23 -1.39
N GLU A 64 -10.68 -3.77 -0.14
CA GLU A 64 -11.30 -4.46 0.99
C GLU A 64 -12.81 -4.63 0.79
N ALA A 65 -13.53 -3.56 0.47
CA ALA A 65 -14.97 -3.60 0.25
C ALA A 65 -15.35 -4.54 -0.91
N ARG A 66 -14.55 -4.55 -1.97
CA ARG A 66 -14.76 -5.41 -3.14
C ARG A 66 -14.62 -6.89 -2.78
N LEU A 67 -13.58 -7.27 -2.01
CA LEU A 67 -13.36 -8.64 -1.58
C LEU A 67 -14.39 -9.09 -0.53
N LEU A 68 -14.79 -8.22 0.39
CA LEU A 68 -15.86 -8.50 1.37
C LEU A 68 -17.22 -8.73 0.72
N ALA A 69 -17.52 -8.06 -0.39
CA ALA A 69 -18.77 -8.23 -1.14
C ALA A 69 -18.87 -9.62 -1.80
N ARG A 70 -17.76 -10.31 -2.04
CA ARG A 70 -17.66 -11.61 -2.73
C ARG A 70 -18.23 -11.57 -4.16
N GLY A 71 -18.20 -12.70 -4.84
CA GLY A 71 -18.65 -12.78 -6.23
C GLY A 71 -17.78 -11.94 -7.18
N THR A 72 -16.49 -11.81 -6.84
CA THR A 72 -15.55 -10.93 -7.54
C THR A 72 -15.09 -11.52 -8.86
N GLY A 73 -14.93 -12.84 -8.89
CA GLY A 73 -14.39 -13.58 -10.03
C GLY A 73 -12.88 -13.40 -10.22
N TYR A 74 -12.18 -12.78 -9.29
CA TYR A 74 -10.73 -12.68 -9.32
C TYR A 74 -10.08 -14.01 -8.91
N ASP A 75 -8.95 -14.34 -9.56
CA ASP A 75 -8.15 -15.51 -9.23
C ASP A 75 -7.08 -15.15 -8.20
N LEU A 76 -6.54 -13.94 -8.27
CA LEU A 76 -5.54 -13.41 -7.34
C LEU A 76 -5.84 -11.93 -7.05
N ALA A 77 -5.57 -11.50 -5.84
CA ALA A 77 -5.57 -10.07 -5.49
C ALA A 77 -4.29 -9.70 -4.73
N VAL A 78 -3.92 -8.43 -4.83
CA VAL A 78 -2.91 -7.80 -3.99
C VAL A 78 -3.65 -6.85 -3.06
N VAL A 79 -3.34 -6.85 -1.78
CA VAL A 79 -4.00 -6.00 -0.77
C VAL A 79 -2.99 -5.50 0.27
N SER A 80 -3.26 -4.36 0.87
CA SER A 80 -2.44 -3.83 1.96
C SER A 80 -2.55 -4.68 3.23
N SER A 81 -1.44 -4.79 3.95
CA SER A 81 -1.30 -5.61 5.17
C SER A 81 -2.33 -5.30 6.25
N GLU A 82 -2.71 -4.05 6.41
CA GLU A 82 -3.68 -3.62 7.43
C GLU A 82 -5.14 -4.10 7.16
N THR A 83 -5.45 -4.54 5.93
CA THR A 83 -6.79 -5.04 5.59
C THR A 83 -6.95 -6.53 5.85
N VAL A 84 -5.85 -7.27 5.82
CA VAL A 84 -5.85 -8.74 5.80
C VAL A 84 -6.56 -9.37 6.99
N GLY A 85 -6.35 -8.86 8.20
CA GLY A 85 -7.02 -9.39 9.39
C GLY A 85 -8.54 -9.41 9.25
N ARG A 86 -9.12 -8.33 8.72
CA ARG A 86 -10.57 -8.22 8.49
C ARG A 86 -11.07 -9.14 7.39
N LEU A 87 -10.26 -9.32 6.32
CA LEU A 87 -10.58 -10.25 5.23
C LEU A 87 -10.58 -11.72 5.70
N VAL A 88 -9.62 -12.09 6.57
CA VAL A 88 -9.57 -13.43 7.19
C VAL A 88 -10.77 -13.65 8.10
N GLU A 89 -11.06 -12.71 9.01
CA GLU A 89 -12.20 -12.78 9.92
C GLU A 89 -13.54 -12.92 9.18
N ALA A 90 -13.69 -12.23 8.06
CA ALA A 90 -14.89 -12.32 7.22
C ALA A 90 -14.93 -13.57 6.34
N GLY A 91 -13.86 -14.38 6.29
CA GLY A 91 -13.74 -15.50 5.35
C GLY A 91 -13.77 -15.06 3.89
N ALA A 92 -13.31 -13.84 3.59
CA ALA A 92 -13.30 -13.27 2.25
C ALA A 92 -12.11 -13.76 1.40
N ILE A 93 -11.08 -14.27 2.05
CA ILE A 93 -9.90 -14.88 1.43
C ILE A 93 -9.69 -16.29 1.95
N ARG A 94 -8.91 -17.09 1.26
CA ARG A 94 -8.66 -18.48 1.55
C ARG A 94 -7.18 -18.77 1.78
N GLN A 95 -6.89 -19.91 2.40
CA GLN A 95 -5.52 -20.36 2.61
C GLN A 95 -4.79 -20.63 1.29
N ILE A 96 -3.51 -20.31 1.27
CA ILE A 96 -2.57 -20.51 0.16
C ILE A 96 -1.81 -21.82 0.39
N GLY A 97 -1.82 -22.70 -0.61
CA GLY A 97 -1.04 -23.93 -0.61
C GLY A 97 0.32 -23.72 -1.29
N LEU A 98 1.42 -23.81 -0.54
CA LEU A 98 2.76 -23.51 -1.09
C LEU A 98 3.29 -24.50 -2.12
N SER A 99 2.65 -25.67 -2.28
CA SER A 99 3.12 -26.72 -3.20
C SER A 99 3.10 -26.30 -4.67
N GLY A 100 2.22 -25.36 -5.04
CA GLY A 100 2.11 -24.78 -6.37
C GLY A 100 2.97 -23.53 -6.59
N ILE A 101 3.70 -23.06 -5.58
CA ILE A 101 4.38 -21.76 -5.57
C ILE A 101 5.85 -21.92 -5.11
N PRO A 102 6.71 -22.60 -5.90
CA PRO A 102 8.11 -22.82 -5.53
C PRO A 102 8.91 -21.53 -5.28
N ASN A 103 8.61 -20.43 -5.97
CA ASN A 103 9.28 -19.15 -5.79
C ASN A 103 8.97 -18.50 -4.42
N ALA A 104 7.94 -18.93 -3.69
CA ALA A 104 7.69 -18.50 -2.32
C ALA A 104 8.86 -18.80 -1.36
N ALA A 105 9.71 -19.78 -1.68
CA ALA A 105 10.91 -20.09 -0.90
C ALA A 105 11.96 -18.96 -0.91
N ALA A 106 11.89 -18.04 -1.86
CA ALA A 106 12.82 -16.91 -1.98
C ALA A 106 12.36 -15.66 -1.19
N ILE A 107 11.19 -15.70 -0.57
CA ILE A 107 10.65 -14.59 0.24
C ILE A 107 11.55 -14.35 1.47
N ASP A 108 11.82 -13.08 1.77
CA ASP A 108 12.56 -12.65 2.96
C ASP A 108 11.82 -13.11 4.23
N GLN A 109 12.41 -14.05 4.94
CA GLN A 109 11.81 -14.64 6.14
C GLN A 109 11.73 -13.64 7.30
N GLN A 110 12.61 -12.63 7.35
CA GLN A 110 12.56 -11.59 8.38
C GLN A 110 11.37 -10.66 8.13
N LEU A 111 11.10 -10.30 6.88
CA LEU A 111 9.92 -9.54 6.48
C LEU A 111 8.64 -10.32 6.80
N MET A 112 8.60 -11.60 6.43
CA MET A 112 7.45 -12.46 6.73
C MET A 112 7.19 -12.55 8.24
N GLN A 113 8.24 -12.74 9.05
CA GLN A 113 8.10 -12.81 10.51
C GLN A 113 7.60 -11.49 11.09
N LEU A 114 8.16 -10.36 10.65
CA LEU A 114 7.72 -9.03 11.10
C LEU A 114 6.22 -8.81 10.81
N TYR A 115 5.78 -9.24 9.64
CA TYR A 115 4.39 -9.14 9.24
C TYR A 115 3.49 -10.06 10.09
N LEU A 116 3.86 -11.31 10.31
CA LEU A 116 3.08 -12.25 11.11
C LEU A 116 3.05 -11.88 12.60
N ASP A 117 4.12 -11.26 13.13
CA ASP A 117 4.11 -10.73 14.50
C ASP A 117 3.05 -9.63 14.68
N ALA A 118 2.85 -8.79 13.66
CA ALA A 118 1.83 -7.74 13.68
C ALA A 118 0.41 -8.28 13.36
N THR A 119 0.30 -9.31 12.54
CA THR A 119 -0.98 -9.86 12.05
C THR A 119 -0.96 -11.41 12.07
N PRO A 120 -0.95 -12.06 13.24
CA PRO A 120 -0.81 -13.52 13.34
C PRO A 120 -1.92 -14.31 12.61
N GLN A 121 -3.12 -13.75 12.50
CA GLN A 121 -4.25 -14.38 11.80
C GLN A 121 -4.03 -14.47 10.27
N ALA A 122 -3.04 -13.81 9.73
CA ALA A 122 -2.71 -13.85 8.31
C ALA A 122 -1.88 -15.10 7.92
N GLU A 123 -1.40 -15.87 8.91
CA GLU A 123 -0.57 -17.04 8.66
C GLU A 123 -1.28 -18.03 7.73
N GLY A 124 -0.60 -18.39 6.64
CA GLY A 124 -1.13 -19.27 5.60
C GLY A 124 -2.19 -18.67 4.66
N TYR A 125 -2.54 -17.39 4.81
CA TYR A 125 -3.49 -16.70 3.93
C TYR A 125 -2.85 -15.72 2.95
N THR A 126 -1.57 -15.37 3.17
CA THR A 126 -0.89 -14.33 2.41
C THR A 126 0.54 -14.68 2.08
N LEU A 127 1.05 -14.10 0.98
CA LEU A 127 2.48 -14.02 0.67
C LEU A 127 2.86 -12.57 0.35
N PRO A 128 3.96 -12.04 0.91
CA PRO A 128 4.42 -10.68 0.61
C PRO A 128 4.77 -10.52 -0.88
N TYR A 129 4.35 -9.40 -1.45
CA TYR A 129 4.68 -8.98 -2.81
C TYR A 129 5.71 -7.87 -2.79
N LEU A 130 5.29 -6.65 -2.56
CA LEU A 130 6.15 -5.47 -2.47
C LEU A 130 5.97 -4.83 -1.10
N TRP A 131 6.96 -4.05 -0.68
CA TRP A 131 6.90 -3.31 0.56
C TRP A 131 7.67 -2.00 0.47
N GLY A 132 7.49 -1.14 1.44
CA GLY A 132 8.19 0.12 1.56
C GLY A 132 8.01 0.73 2.94
N THR A 133 8.30 2.00 3.04
CA THR A 133 8.19 2.74 4.30
C THR A 133 7.40 4.03 4.11
N THR A 134 6.85 4.56 5.20
CA THR A 134 6.27 5.90 5.23
C THR A 134 7.28 6.83 5.88
N GLY A 135 7.66 7.90 5.20
CA GLY A 135 8.72 8.79 5.67
C GLY A 135 8.50 10.23 5.26
N ILE A 136 9.59 10.99 5.24
CA ILE A 136 9.57 12.41 4.89
C ILE A 136 10.38 12.61 3.62
N ALA A 137 9.72 13.00 2.52
CA ALA A 137 10.39 13.49 1.33
C ALA A 137 10.47 15.02 1.36
N TYR A 138 11.60 15.59 0.95
CA TYR A 138 11.78 17.04 1.02
C TYR A 138 12.79 17.57 0.01
N ASP A 139 12.57 18.81 -0.43
CA ASP A 139 13.59 19.65 -1.11
C ASP A 139 14.52 20.22 -0.04
N ARG A 140 15.72 19.65 0.06
CA ARG A 140 16.70 20.00 1.08
C ARG A 140 17.05 21.49 1.05
N SER A 141 17.18 22.08 -0.11
CA SER A 141 17.55 23.49 -0.26
C SER A 141 16.44 24.39 0.26
N ALA A 142 15.19 24.13 -0.13
CA ALA A 142 14.03 24.90 0.29
C ALA A 142 13.77 24.79 1.81
N VAL A 143 13.98 23.62 2.38
CA VAL A 143 13.86 23.40 3.84
C VAL A 143 14.95 24.14 4.58
N LEU A 144 16.23 23.99 4.22
CA LEU A 144 17.35 24.59 4.94
C LEU A 144 17.41 26.12 4.81
N GLU A 145 16.86 26.69 3.71
CA GLU A 145 16.70 28.14 3.57
C GLU A 145 15.81 28.73 4.68
N ARG A 146 14.76 28.02 5.07
CA ARG A 146 13.76 28.44 6.06
C ARG A 146 14.08 27.99 7.47
N LEU A 147 14.72 26.86 7.59
CA LEU A 147 15.07 26.20 8.85
C LEU A 147 16.50 25.65 8.75
N PRO A 148 17.56 26.51 8.96
CA PRO A 148 18.96 26.09 8.81
C PRO A 148 19.37 24.91 9.68
N ASP A 149 18.78 24.79 10.88
CA ASP A 149 19.02 23.69 11.83
C ASP A 149 17.88 22.65 11.81
N ALA A 150 17.28 22.41 10.61
CA ALA A 150 16.16 21.48 10.46
C ALA A 150 16.53 20.06 10.93
N PRO A 151 15.68 19.42 11.75
CA PRO A 151 15.85 18.02 12.15
C PRO A 151 15.45 17.07 11.03
N LEU A 152 16.28 16.98 9.96
CA LEU A 152 15.96 16.34 8.69
C LEU A 152 15.68 14.83 8.80
N ASP A 153 16.09 14.18 9.89
CA ASP A 153 15.92 12.76 10.19
C ASP A 153 14.91 12.49 11.32
N SER A 154 13.98 13.41 11.56
CA SER A 154 13.04 13.34 12.68
C SER A 154 11.64 13.76 12.28
N TRP A 155 10.62 13.09 12.85
CA TRP A 155 9.23 13.53 12.74
C TRP A 155 9.00 14.94 13.28
N ALA A 156 9.90 15.47 14.13
CA ALA A 156 9.85 16.85 14.58
C ALA A 156 9.90 17.87 13.43
N LEU A 157 10.46 17.49 12.27
CA LEU A 157 10.47 18.36 11.09
C LEU A 157 9.03 18.74 10.66
N VAL A 158 8.09 17.81 10.79
CA VAL A 158 6.67 17.97 10.40
C VAL A 158 5.78 18.25 11.61
N PHE A 159 5.95 17.50 12.70
CA PHE A 159 5.00 17.47 13.83
C PHE A 159 5.29 18.48 14.93
N ASP A 160 6.43 19.17 14.90
CA ASP A 160 6.65 20.34 15.76
C ASP A 160 6.06 21.59 15.09
N PRO A 161 5.04 22.24 15.68
CA PRO A 161 4.46 23.47 15.12
C PRO A 161 5.48 24.60 14.91
N ALA A 162 6.56 24.64 15.70
CA ALA A 162 7.62 25.63 15.54
C ALA A 162 8.43 25.42 14.24
N ASN A 163 8.56 24.19 13.77
CA ASN A 163 9.18 23.86 12.49
C ASN A 163 8.17 23.98 11.34
N ALA A 164 7.00 23.34 11.48
CA ALA A 164 5.96 23.35 10.45
C ALA A 164 5.55 24.77 10.04
N SER A 165 5.41 25.70 11.00
CA SER A 165 5.06 27.10 10.72
C SER A 165 6.07 27.82 9.84
N LYS A 166 7.34 27.46 9.90
CA LYS A 166 8.40 28.05 9.06
C LYS A 166 8.43 27.48 7.64
N LEU A 167 7.87 26.29 7.45
CA LEU A 167 7.82 25.59 6.18
C LEU A 167 6.48 25.74 5.46
N ALA A 168 5.49 26.39 6.11
CA ALA A 168 4.13 26.52 5.58
C ALA A 168 4.08 27.28 4.25
N ASP A 169 4.95 28.26 4.03
CA ASP A 169 4.99 29.05 2.80
C ASP A 169 5.50 28.25 1.59
N CYS A 170 6.44 27.34 1.79
CA CYS A 170 6.90 26.45 0.72
C CYS A 170 6.03 25.20 0.55
N GLY A 171 5.12 24.93 1.48
CA GLY A 171 4.12 23.88 1.40
C GLY A 171 4.54 22.59 2.06
N ILE A 172 3.62 22.05 2.86
CA ILE A 172 3.69 20.76 3.53
C ILE A 172 2.49 19.94 3.07
N THR A 173 2.70 18.70 2.63
CA THR A 173 1.63 17.72 2.40
C THR A 173 1.83 16.50 3.29
N ILE A 174 0.73 15.84 3.60
CA ILE A 174 0.73 14.62 4.39
C ILE A 174 -0.13 13.58 3.68
N VAL A 175 0.38 12.36 3.58
CA VAL A 175 -0.36 11.24 2.96
C VAL A 175 -1.73 11.05 3.60
N ASP A 176 -2.77 10.85 2.79
CA ASP A 176 -4.14 10.61 3.28
C ASP A 176 -4.31 9.14 3.75
N SER A 177 -3.56 8.79 4.78
CA SER A 177 -3.60 7.48 5.45
C SER A 177 -3.62 7.68 6.96
N VAL A 178 -4.83 7.68 7.54
CA VAL A 178 -5.00 8.00 8.97
C VAL A 178 -4.23 7.07 9.89
N GLU A 179 -4.17 5.78 9.58
CA GLU A 179 -3.50 4.80 10.46
C GLU A 179 -2.00 5.06 10.49
N GLU A 180 -1.38 5.34 9.35
CA GLU A 180 0.05 5.61 9.25
C GLU A 180 0.44 6.95 9.85
N VAL A 181 -0.36 8.00 9.60
CA VAL A 181 -0.06 9.33 10.13
C VAL A 181 -0.25 9.40 11.65
N VAL A 182 -1.27 8.70 12.19
CA VAL A 182 -1.44 8.56 13.65
C VAL A 182 -0.27 7.80 14.26
N ALA A 183 0.19 6.72 13.63
CA ALA A 183 1.34 5.96 14.09
C ALA A 183 2.64 6.79 14.08
N ALA A 184 2.86 7.58 13.03
CA ALA A 184 3.98 8.51 12.95
C ALA A 184 3.94 9.58 14.06
N ALA A 185 2.74 10.12 14.36
CA ALA A 185 2.55 11.07 15.45
C ALA A 185 2.78 10.42 16.83
N LEU A 186 2.39 9.15 17.00
CA LEU A 186 2.71 8.37 18.21
C LEU A 186 4.22 8.15 18.36
N ALA A 187 4.91 7.77 17.29
CA ALA A 187 6.36 7.63 17.28
C ALA A 187 7.05 8.95 17.64
N TYR A 188 6.59 10.06 17.09
CA TYR A 188 7.08 11.41 17.46
C TYR A 188 6.92 11.71 18.95
N LEU A 189 5.83 11.28 19.56
CA LEU A 189 5.57 11.45 21.00
C LEU A 189 6.36 10.45 21.88
N GLY A 190 7.11 9.51 21.31
CA GLY A 190 7.78 8.42 22.01
C GLY A 190 6.81 7.39 22.60
N LEU A 191 5.61 7.31 22.05
CA LEU A 191 4.59 6.31 22.39
C LEU A 191 4.67 5.12 21.44
N ASP A 192 4.00 4.01 21.79
CA ASP A 192 3.91 2.84 20.93
C ASP A 192 3.12 3.19 19.65
N PRO A 193 3.74 3.13 18.45
CA PRO A 193 3.05 3.41 17.18
C PRO A 193 1.86 2.49 16.90
N GLN A 194 1.82 1.30 17.49
CA GLN A 194 0.75 0.32 17.38
C GLN A 194 -0.35 0.49 18.44
N SER A 195 -0.24 1.53 19.31
CA SER A 195 -1.18 1.73 20.41
C SER A 195 -2.63 1.81 19.94
N ARG A 196 -3.50 1.14 20.70
CA ARG A 196 -4.97 1.19 20.55
C ARG A 196 -5.62 1.95 21.70
N SER A 197 -4.81 2.51 22.60
CA SER A 197 -5.27 3.31 23.72
C SER A 197 -5.95 4.59 23.23
N GLU A 198 -7.17 4.85 23.70
CA GLU A 198 -7.88 6.08 23.35
C GLU A 198 -7.08 7.33 23.76
N ARG A 199 -6.39 7.28 24.91
CA ARG A 199 -5.53 8.36 25.39
C ARG A 199 -4.38 8.66 24.42
N ASP A 200 -3.73 7.63 23.93
CA ASP A 200 -2.58 7.78 23.01
C ASP A 200 -3.05 8.29 21.64
N ILE A 201 -4.16 7.73 21.14
CA ILE A 201 -4.79 8.20 19.90
C ILE A 201 -5.19 9.68 20.02
N GLU A 202 -5.74 10.10 21.18
CA GLU A 202 -6.07 11.50 21.43
C GLU A 202 -4.85 12.40 21.45
N ALA A 203 -3.75 11.94 22.05
CA ALA A 203 -2.49 12.65 22.03
C ALA A 203 -1.94 12.83 20.60
N ALA A 204 -2.00 11.78 19.77
CA ALA A 204 -1.61 11.87 18.36
C ALA A 204 -2.46 12.89 17.59
N PHE A 205 -3.79 12.86 17.73
CA PHE A 205 -4.66 13.86 17.11
C PHE A 205 -4.44 15.28 17.65
N GLY A 206 -3.98 15.42 18.91
CA GLY A 206 -3.54 16.71 19.45
C GLY A 206 -2.34 17.28 18.69
N VAL A 207 -1.34 16.44 18.38
CA VAL A 207 -0.19 16.83 17.53
C VAL A 207 -0.67 17.22 16.13
N LEU A 208 -1.48 16.39 15.49
CA LEU A 208 -1.97 16.63 14.14
C LEU A 208 -2.80 17.91 14.06
N SER A 209 -3.65 18.18 15.05
CA SER A 209 -4.43 19.43 15.13
C SER A 209 -3.56 20.67 15.28
N ALA A 210 -2.43 20.54 16.01
CA ALA A 210 -1.51 21.66 16.22
C ALA A 210 -0.76 22.05 14.93
N ILE A 211 -0.53 21.10 14.01
CA ILE A 211 0.18 21.36 12.75
C ILE A 211 -0.77 21.59 11.57
N ALA A 212 -2.03 21.22 11.69
CA ALA A 212 -3.03 21.33 10.62
C ALA A 212 -3.07 22.72 9.94
N PRO A 213 -2.96 23.87 10.65
CA PRO A 213 -2.92 25.18 10.02
C PRO A 213 -1.75 25.42 9.07
N TYR A 214 -0.71 24.59 9.13
CA TYR A 214 0.52 24.70 8.32
C TYR A 214 0.56 23.68 7.19
N VAL A 215 -0.35 22.70 7.18
CA VAL A 215 -0.45 21.66 6.16
C VAL A 215 -1.28 22.19 5.00
N ARG A 216 -0.77 22.07 3.78
CA ARG A 216 -1.46 22.50 2.56
C ARG A 216 -2.56 21.54 2.15
N ALA A 217 -2.27 20.24 2.21
CA ALA A 217 -3.20 19.18 1.85
C ALA A 217 -2.87 17.86 2.54
N PHE A 218 -3.90 17.04 2.71
CA PHE A 218 -3.77 15.61 2.88
C PHE A 218 -4.07 14.97 1.53
N ASP A 219 -3.10 14.28 0.94
CA ASP A 219 -3.18 13.78 -0.44
C ASP A 219 -2.36 12.50 -0.60
N VAL A 220 -2.69 11.69 -1.59
CA VAL A 220 -1.95 10.48 -1.96
C VAL A 220 -1.03 10.72 -3.17
N ASP A 221 -1.24 11.76 -3.96
CA ASP A 221 -0.45 12.10 -5.15
C ASP A 221 0.52 13.26 -4.85
N GLN A 222 1.65 12.91 -4.23
CA GLN A 222 2.61 13.90 -3.72
C GLN A 222 3.84 14.06 -4.62
N TYR A 223 4.07 13.13 -5.56
CA TYR A 223 5.22 13.12 -6.44
C TYR A 223 5.28 14.39 -7.31
N ASP A 224 4.21 14.69 -8.05
CA ASP A 224 4.15 15.86 -8.93
C ASP A 224 4.28 17.18 -8.17
N ALA A 225 3.68 17.27 -6.99
CA ALA A 225 3.77 18.45 -6.14
C ALA A 225 5.19 18.74 -5.64
N LEU A 226 5.96 17.70 -5.30
CA LEU A 226 7.37 17.80 -4.92
C LEU A 226 8.23 18.23 -6.13
N LEU A 227 8.10 17.55 -7.26
CA LEU A 227 8.89 17.86 -8.47
C LEU A 227 8.57 19.24 -9.04
N GLY A 228 7.30 19.63 -9.04
CA GLY A 228 6.83 20.94 -9.49
C GLY A 228 7.23 22.08 -8.56
N GLY A 229 7.74 21.78 -7.36
CA GLY A 229 8.09 22.78 -6.35
C GLY A 229 6.86 23.43 -5.71
N GLU A 230 5.69 22.82 -5.82
CA GLU A 230 4.47 23.26 -5.15
C GLU A 230 4.54 23.02 -3.65
N VAL A 231 5.26 21.98 -3.23
CA VAL A 231 5.58 21.68 -1.86
C VAL A 231 7.07 21.43 -1.68
N CYS A 232 7.59 21.75 -0.51
CA CYS A 232 9.00 21.50 -0.17
C CYS A 232 9.15 20.31 0.77
N LEU A 233 8.04 19.79 1.32
CA LEU A 233 8.04 18.72 2.28
C LEU A 233 6.76 17.90 2.17
N ALA A 234 6.90 16.57 2.15
CA ALA A 234 5.80 15.62 2.13
C ALA A 234 6.03 14.49 3.13
N VAL A 235 5.03 14.17 3.93
CA VAL A 235 4.94 12.85 4.56
C VAL A 235 4.33 11.92 3.55
N THR A 236 5.09 10.93 3.09
CA THR A 236 4.72 10.13 1.92
C THR A 236 5.26 8.71 1.99
N TRP A 237 4.77 7.85 1.13
CA TRP A 237 5.33 6.53 0.91
C TRP A 237 6.68 6.61 0.20
N SER A 238 7.56 5.65 0.48
CA SER A 238 8.89 5.60 -0.14
C SER A 238 8.86 5.49 -1.66
N THR A 239 7.82 4.92 -2.24
CA THR A 239 7.59 4.87 -3.69
C THR A 239 7.61 6.25 -4.32
N ASP A 240 6.82 7.17 -3.76
CA ASP A 240 6.70 8.53 -4.27
C ASP A 240 7.85 9.43 -3.77
N GLY A 241 8.28 9.19 -2.53
CA GLY A 241 9.34 10.00 -1.91
C GLY A 241 10.73 9.77 -2.50
N LEU A 242 11.02 8.56 -2.98
CA LEU A 242 12.29 8.22 -3.63
C LEU A 242 12.30 8.53 -5.12
N ALA A 243 11.15 8.54 -5.78
CA ALA A 243 11.05 8.76 -7.23
C ALA A 243 11.74 10.06 -7.68
N PRO A 244 11.53 11.25 -7.06
CA PRO A 244 12.23 12.48 -7.42
C PRO A 244 13.74 12.36 -7.27
N LEU A 245 14.24 11.68 -6.25
CA LEU A 245 15.66 11.46 -6.00
C LEU A 245 16.27 10.56 -7.10
N LEU A 246 15.60 9.46 -7.42
CA LEU A 246 16.06 8.49 -8.41
C LEU A 246 16.06 9.07 -9.83
N GLU A 247 15.07 9.88 -10.19
CA GLU A 247 14.92 10.44 -11.53
C GLU A 247 15.81 11.66 -11.78
N GLN A 248 15.95 12.54 -10.80
CA GLN A 248 16.69 13.79 -10.96
C GLN A 248 18.21 13.60 -10.76
N GLY A 249 18.65 12.52 -10.09
CA GLY A 249 20.06 12.25 -9.81
C GLY A 249 20.76 13.41 -9.09
N THR A 250 20.06 14.20 -8.30
CA THR A 250 20.53 15.42 -7.64
C THR A 250 20.45 15.28 -6.12
N ASP A 251 21.32 16.01 -5.40
CA ASP A 251 21.24 16.12 -3.93
C ASP A 251 20.07 17.04 -3.47
N ARG A 252 19.18 17.43 -4.37
CA ARG A 252 18.07 18.33 -4.06
C ARG A 252 16.99 17.65 -3.27
N TYR A 253 16.54 16.49 -3.75
CA TYR A 253 15.46 15.74 -3.12
C TYR A 253 16.02 14.65 -2.21
N HIS A 254 15.44 14.52 -1.04
CA HIS A 254 15.83 13.53 -0.04
C HIS A 254 14.59 12.83 0.50
N TYR A 255 14.77 11.56 0.86
CA TYR A 255 13.80 10.80 1.61
C TYR A 255 14.42 10.39 2.93
N ALA A 256 13.79 10.74 4.05
CA ALA A 256 14.23 10.39 5.37
C ALA A 256 13.28 9.41 6.03
N MET A 257 13.86 8.39 6.65
CA MET A 257 13.19 7.53 7.62
C MET A 257 13.48 8.11 9.00
N PRO A 258 12.47 8.67 9.69
CA PRO A 258 12.68 9.31 10.98
C PRO A 258 13.28 8.38 12.04
N ARG A 259 14.18 8.94 12.86
CA ARG A 259 14.90 8.20 13.90
C ARG A 259 14.00 7.69 15.02
N GLU A 260 12.83 8.25 15.19
CA GLU A 260 11.82 7.80 16.15
C GLU A 260 11.11 6.50 15.72
N GLY A 261 11.36 6.07 14.50
CA GLY A 261 10.74 4.90 13.88
C GLY A 261 9.75 5.28 12.80
N THR A 262 9.53 4.35 11.88
CA THR A 262 8.61 4.54 10.77
C THR A 262 7.84 3.28 10.41
N ASN A 263 6.65 3.47 9.84
CA ASN A 263 5.83 2.37 9.33
C ASN A 263 6.52 1.67 8.16
N LEU A 264 6.58 0.35 8.24
CA LEU A 264 6.75 -0.53 7.10
C LEU A 264 5.36 -0.89 6.61
N TRP A 265 5.01 -0.53 5.38
CA TRP A 265 3.82 -1.04 4.73
C TRP A 265 4.19 -2.24 3.85
N ALA A 266 3.30 -3.20 3.73
CA ALA A 266 3.48 -4.36 2.87
C ALA A 266 2.21 -4.63 2.09
N ASP A 267 2.38 -4.90 0.80
CA ASP A 267 1.32 -5.38 -0.07
C ASP A 267 1.47 -6.88 -0.27
N LEU A 268 0.36 -7.57 -0.16
CA LEU A 268 0.32 -9.01 0.00
C LEU A 268 -0.56 -9.65 -1.04
N PHE A 269 -0.10 -10.75 -1.61
CA PHE A 269 -0.96 -11.63 -2.39
C PHE A 269 -1.96 -12.32 -1.49
N VAL A 270 -3.21 -12.36 -1.93
CA VAL A 270 -4.31 -13.10 -1.33
C VAL A 270 -5.13 -13.79 -2.43
N ILE A 271 -5.67 -14.96 -2.10
CA ILE A 271 -6.61 -15.65 -3.00
C ILE A 271 -8.02 -15.37 -2.49
N PRO A 272 -8.89 -14.70 -3.26
CA PRO A 272 -10.29 -14.48 -2.89
C PRO A 272 -11.01 -15.81 -2.61
N SER A 273 -11.93 -15.83 -1.65
CA SER A 273 -12.63 -17.06 -1.26
C SER A 273 -13.49 -17.66 -2.37
N ASP A 274 -13.86 -16.85 -3.34
CA ASP A 274 -14.66 -17.19 -4.53
C ASP A 274 -13.82 -17.39 -5.81
N ALA A 275 -12.48 -17.42 -5.69
CA ALA A 275 -11.61 -17.74 -6.82
C ALA A 275 -11.95 -19.09 -7.46
N GLY A 276 -12.14 -19.06 -8.77
CA GLY A 276 -12.66 -20.21 -9.53
C GLY A 276 -11.60 -21.21 -9.97
N ASP A 277 -10.36 -20.75 -10.20
CA ASP A 277 -9.24 -21.57 -10.69
C ASP A 277 -8.01 -21.36 -9.80
N LEU A 278 -7.86 -22.26 -8.81
CA LEU A 278 -6.75 -22.19 -7.85
C LEU A 278 -5.40 -22.50 -8.48
N GLU A 279 -5.38 -23.37 -9.49
CA GLU A 279 -4.12 -23.67 -10.19
C GLU A 279 -3.64 -22.43 -10.95
N ALA A 280 -4.57 -21.66 -11.53
CA ALA A 280 -4.25 -20.37 -12.16
C ALA A 280 -3.78 -19.32 -11.13
N SER A 281 -4.39 -19.30 -9.93
CA SER A 281 -3.96 -18.42 -8.83
C SER A 281 -2.53 -18.72 -8.41
N ASP A 282 -2.22 -20.00 -8.15
CA ASP A 282 -0.89 -20.46 -7.76
C ASP A 282 0.14 -20.16 -8.86
N GLN A 283 -0.20 -20.45 -10.12
CA GLN A 283 0.69 -20.21 -11.27
C GLN A 283 1.00 -18.72 -11.46
N LEU A 284 0.01 -17.84 -11.30
CA LEU A 284 0.22 -16.39 -11.41
C LEU A 284 1.08 -15.89 -10.24
N MET A 285 0.79 -16.35 -9.03
CA MET A 285 1.55 -15.97 -7.83
C MET A 285 3.00 -16.41 -7.93
N ASP A 286 3.25 -17.67 -8.35
CA ASP A 286 4.59 -18.17 -8.55
C ASP A 286 5.36 -17.39 -9.62
N PHE A 287 4.68 -17.10 -10.76
CA PHE A 287 5.27 -16.28 -11.81
C PHE A 287 5.64 -14.87 -11.32
N MET A 288 4.76 -14.22 -10.56
CA MET A 288 5.02 -12.87 -10.05
C MET A 288 6.11 -12.85 -8.97
N LEU A 289 6.26 -13.94 -8.19
CA LEU A 289 7.33 -14.08 -7.18
C LEU A 289 8.67 -14.51 -7.78
N ALA A 290 8.75 -14.80 -9.09
CA ALA A 290 10.05 -15.07 -9.72
C ALA A 290 10.98 -13.85 -9.57
N PRO A 291 12.27 -14.04 -9.23
CA PRO A 291 13.20 -12.94 -8.92
C PRO A 291 13.27 -11.86 -9.99
N GLU A 292 13.24 -12.22 -11.27
CA GLU A 292 13.25 -11.28 -12.38
C GLU A 292 11.95 -10.49 -12.51
N MET A 293 10.80 -11.08 -12.15
CA MET A 293 9.50 -10.38 -12.16
C MET A 293 9.40 -9.42 -10.98
N MET A 294 9.86 -9.87 -9.81
CA MET A 294 9.94 -9.03 -8.62
C MET A 294 10.89 -7.84 -8.81
N ALA A 295 12.04 -8.07 -9.46
CA ALA A 295 12.96 -6.99 -9.82
C ALA A 295 12.32 -5.98 -10.80
N ALA A 296 11.58 -6.46 -11.79
CA ALA A 296 10.88 -5.60 -12.73
C ALA A 296 9.77 -4.77 -12.04
N ALA A 297 8.99 -5.39 -11.17
CA ALA A 297 7.95 -4.72 -10.40
C ALA A 297 8.55 -3.66 -9.45
N ALA A 298 9.57 -4.01 -8.67
CA ALA A 298 10.25 -3.11 -7.74
C ALA A 298 10.85 -1.88 -8.44
N ARG A 299 11.47 -2.05 -9.62
CA ARG A 299 11.97 -0.93 -10.44
C ARG A 299 10.86 -0.03 -10.94
N PHE A 300 9.77 -0.62 -11.42
CA PHE A 300 8.67 0.15 -11.99
C PHE A 300 7.92 0.97 -10.94
N THR A 301 7.79 0.42 -9.71
CA THR A 301 7.03 1.02 -8.63
C THR A 301 7.87 1.81 -7.63
N ASN A 302 9.21 1.76 -7.72
CA ASN A 302 10.12 2.24 -6.67
C ASN A 302 9.87 1.58 -5.29
N ALA A 303 9.14 0.46 -5.23
CA ALA A 303 8.93 -0.33 -4.02
C ALA A 303 10.07 -1.33 -3.80
N ILE A 304 10.11 -1.93 -2.62
CA ILE A 304 11.11 -2.93 -2.28
C ILE A 304 10.52 -4.32 -2.52
N SER A 305 11.29 -5.20 -3.17
CA SER A 305 10.92 -6.59 -3.39
C SER A 305 10.87 -7.37 -2.08
N SER A 306 9.85 -8.21 -1.89
CA SER A 306 9.81 -9.18 -0.80
C SER A 306 10.69 -10.41 -1.04
N VAL A 307 11.15 -10.61 -2.26
CA VAL A 307 12.05 -11.69 -2.67
C VAL A 307 13.46 -11.13 -2.78
N SER A 308 14.46 -11.87 -2.28
CA SER A 308 15.86 -11.54 -2.48
C SER A 308 16.17 -11.55 -3.98
N VAL A 309 16.38 -10.39 -4.55
CA VAL A 309 16.74 -10.24 -5.96
C VAL A 309 18.27 -10.37 -6.06
N PRO A 310 18.80 -11.24 -6.93
CA PRO A 310 20.24 -11.26 -7.17
C PRO A 310 20.72 -9.87 -7.60
N GLU A 311 21.90 -9.47 -7.14
CA GLU A 311 22.58 -8.22 -7.53
C GLU A 311 22.91 -8.12 -9.04
N ALA A 312 22.42 -9.04 -9.85
CA ALA A 312 22.54 -9.04 -11.31
C ALA A 312 21.81 -7.84 -11.89
N GLY A 313 22.51 -6.75 -11.98
CA GLY A 313 22.02 -5.41 -12.34
C GLY A 313 22.57 -4.29 -11.46
N ALA A 314 23.23 -4.60 -10.35
CA ALA A 314 24.03 -3.66 -9.59
C ALA A 314 25.14 -3.10 -10.49
N GLY A 315 24.92 -1.91 -11.05
CA GLY A 315 25.83 -1.25 -12.00
C GLY A 315 25.16 -0.70 -13.25
N GLU A 316 23.89 -0.98 -13.51
CA GLU A 316 23.13 -0.20 -14.48
C GLU A 316 22.71 1.13 -13.85
N PRO A 317 22.94 2.27 -14.53
CA PRO A 317 22.46 3.57 -14.04
C PRO A 317 20.95 3.52 -13.81
N GLY A 318 20.51 3.81 -12.57
CA GLY A 318 19.11 3.74 -12.15
C GLY A 318 18.74 2.47 -11.37
N PHE A 319 19.72 1.62 -11.00
CA PHE A 319 19.51 0.40 -10.21
C PHE A 319 20.08 0.50 -8.78
N ASP A 320 20.07 1.67 -8.20
CA ASP A 320 20.15 1.71 -6.74
C ASP A 320 18.75 1.31 -6.25
N SER A 321 18.63 0.03 -5.89
CA SER A 321 17.40 -0.51 -5.31
C SER A 321 16.90 0.43 -4.20
N PRO A 322 15.60 0.75 -4.13
CA PRO A 322 15.05 1.46 -2.98
C PRO A 322 15.47 0.84 -1.63
N ALA A 323 15.71 -0.48 -1.61
CA ALA A 323 16.29 -1.17 -0.46
C ALA A 323 17.72 -0.71 -0.12
N ALA A 324 18.53 -0.33 -1.13
CA ALA A 324 19.88 0.19 -0.90
C ALA A 324 19.86 1.63 -0.35
N ALA A 325 18.77 2.37 -0.54
CA ALA A 325 18.58 3.69 0.04
C ALA A 325 18.20 3.62 1.54
N LEU A 326 17.84 2.44 2.07
CA LEU A 326 17.54 2.29 3.49
C LEU A 326 18.85 2.34 4.31
N PRO A 327 18.90 3.17 5.37
CA PRO A 327 20.03 3.15 6.29
C PRO A 327 20.26 1.74 6.88
N PRO A 328 21.51 1.31 7.11
CA PRO A 328 21.81 -0.04 7.64
C PRO A 328 21.12 -0.35 8.97
N ASP A 329 20.86 0.68 9.80
CA ASP A 329 20.15 0.58 11.07
C ASP A 329 18.62 0.75 10.95
N ALA A 330 18.10 0.98 9.77
CA ALA A 330 16.67 1.25 9.51
C ALA A 330 15.78 0.10 9.99
N ARG A 331 16.19 -1.15 9.77
CA ARG A 331 15.40 -2.34 10.15
C ARG A 331 15.03 -2.37 11.64
N GLY A 332 15.89 -1.87 12.52
CA GLY A 332 15.62 -1.80 13.96
C GLY A 332 14.62 -0.71 14.37
N ARG A 333 14.22 0.15 13.44
CA ARG A 333 13.30 1.26 13.66
C ARG A 333 11.98 1.10 12.90
N LEU A 334 11.84 0.00 12.15
CA LEU A 334 10.62 -0.31 11.42
C LEU A 334 9.59 -0.94 12.36
N TYR A 335 8.35 -0.52 12.22
CA TYR A 335 7.19 -1.20 12.79
C TYR A 335 6.17 -1.42 11.67
N LEU A 336 5.36 -2.45 11.80
CA LEU A 336 4.28 -2.74 10.88
C LEU A 336 2.94 -2.59 11.61
N LEU A 337 2.00 -1.88 11.01
CA LEU A 337 0.71 -1.62 11.65
C LEU A 337 -0.14 -2.88 11.65
N PRO A 338 -0.69 -3.28 12.82
CA PRO A 338 -1.59 -4.40 12.89
C PRO A 338 -2.95 -4.03 12.30
N SER A 339 -3.61 -4.99 11.68
CA SER A 339 -4.99 -4.83 11.23
C SER A 339 -5.90 -4.39 12.39
N ARG A 340 -6.63 -3.29 12.22
CA ARG A 340 -7.60 -2.79 13.19
C ARG A 340 -8.97 -3.38 12.93
N SER A 341 -9.77 -3.56 13.97
CA SER A 341 -11.18 -3.92 13.81
C SER A 341 -11.93 -2.83 13.07
N GLY A 342 -13.00 -3.19 12.35
CA GLY A 342 -13.83 -2.22 11.65
C GLY A 342 -14.41 -1.11 12.55
N ALA A 343 -14.56 -1.34 13.85
CA ALA A 343 -15.00 -0.32 14.80
C ALA A 343 -13.90 0.70 15.11
N GLU A 344 -12.67 0.23 15.35
CA GLU A 344 -11.49 1.08 15.58
C GLU A 344 -11.19 1.94 14.34
N LYS A 345 -11.22 1.33 13.15
CA LYS A 345 -11.02 2.04 11.88
C LYS A 345 -12.05 3.16 11.72
N ARG A 346 -13.34 2.89 11.86
CA ARG A 346 -14.38 3.92 11.74
C ARG A 346 -14.21 5.07 12.74
N LEU A 347 -13.64 4.81 13.93
CA LEU A 347 -13.36 5.87 14.90
C LEU A 347 -12.23 6.78 14.42
N LEU A 348 -11.13 6.19 13.90
CA LEU A 348 -10.01 6.94 13.33
C LEU A 348 -10.45 7.76 12.11
N ASP A 349 -11.16 7.15 11.16
CA ASP A 349 -11.65 7.80 9.95
C ASP A 349 -12.57 9.00 10.26
N ARG A 350 -13.40 8.90 11.30
CA ARG A 350 -14.23 10.01 11.72
C ARG A 350 -13.40 11.17 12.28
N ARG A 351 -12.41 10.88 13.13
CA ARG A 351 -11.52 11.90 13.70
C ARG A 351 -10.68 12.56 12.60
N TRP A 352 -10.19 11.75 11.66
CA TRP A 352 -9.41 12.20 10.52
C TRP A 352 -10.18 13.18 9.64
N ARG A 353 -11.40 12.83 9.26
CA ARG A 353 -12.29 13.75 8.50
C ARG A 353 -12.57 15.05 9.22
N LEU A 354 -12.77 15.01 10.55
CA LEU A 354 -12.97 16.23 11.33
C LEU A 354 -11.71 17.10 11.34
N LEU A 355 -10.52 16.51 11.39
CA LEU A 355 -9.26 17.24 11.28
C LEU A 355 -9.16 17.94 9.91
N GLN A 356 -9.42 17.23 8.83
CA GLN A 356 -9.35 17.75 7.46
C GLN A 356 -10.36 18.88 7.21
N ILE A 357 -11.57 18.80 7.78
CA ILE A 357 -12.60 19.87 7.64
C ILE A 357 -12.25 21.12 8.46
N GLY A 358 -11.48 20.98 9.51
CA GLY A 358 -11.08 22.08 10.40
C GLY A 358 -9.86 22.89 9.93
N MET A 359 -9.32 22.56 8.75
CA MET A 359 -8.14 23.23 8.14
C MET A 359 -8.48 24.58 7.52
#